data_f8f44735023cee05e5f3adf31dfce43d
#
_entry.id   f8f44735023cee05e5f3adf31dfce43d
#
_cell.length_a   1.000
_cell.length_b   1.000
_cell.length_c   1.000
_cell.angle_alpha   90.00
_cell.angle_beta   90.00
_cell.angle_gamma   90.00
#
_symmetry.space_group_name_H-M   'P 1'
#
loop_
_entity.id
_entity.type
_entity.pdbx_description
1 polymer ?
#
loop_
_entity_poly.entity_id
_entity_poly.type
_entity_poly.pdbx_seq_one_letter_code
_entity_poly.pdbx_strand_id
1 'polypeptide(L)'
;MDMELNNKTALVTGSTKGIGKAIAIELAREGVHVLINGRNEEEVERTVHEIKSKFPNTSPQMATADLVDIGQREALFEKYPHVDILVNNMGIYEIMTYEDVDDEVWDTYFRTNVLAANGLTKFYLPGMLKNDFGRVIFMASEEAVMPSGQMPQYCMTKSMLLSLAKSLSKLTRGTEVTINTIMPGPTLSENVQHIIEGIYANEDMTFSEKEKAFMAANLPQSEIQRFIRPIEIGRLAAFLCSPYASAFKGSPIRMDGGMVPTIF
;
A
#
# COMPACT_ATOMS: atom_id res chain seq x y z
N MET A 1 17.89 -4.82 -12.72
CA MET A 1 17.06 -5.82 -13.45
C MET A 1 15.94 -5.02 -14.09
N ASP A 2 15.71 -5.17 -15.37
CA ASP A 2 14.55 -4.58 -16.03
C ASP A 2 13.32 -5.39 -15.62
N MET A 3 12.29 -4.72 -15.10
CA MET A 3 11.05 -5.36 -14.63
C MET A 3 10.01 -5.57 -15.74
N GLU A 4 10.34 -5.19 -16.98
CA GLU A 4 9.45 -5.31 -18.15
C GLU A 4 8.08 -4.63 -17.95
N LEU A 5 8.07 -3.49 -17.25
CA LEU A 5 6.85 -2.72 -16.92
C LEU A 5 6.69 -1.46 -17.77
N ASN A 6 7.58 -1.22 -18.70
CA ASN A 6 7.57 -0.01 -19.53
C ASN A 6 6.23 0.18 -20.25
N ASN A 7 5.72 1.40 -20.26
CA ASN A 7 4.43 1.80 -20.84
C ASN A 7 3.18 1.18 -20.19
N LYS A 8 3.28 0.49 -19.06
CA LYS A 8 2.12 0.09 -18.27
C LYS A 8 1.54 1.30 -17.53
N THR A 9 0.25 1.23 -17.21
CA THR A 9 -0.45 2.24 -16.41
C THR A 9 -0.78 1.67 -15.03
N ALA A 10 -0.42 2.40 -13.97
CA ALA A 10 -0.69 1.98 -12.60
C ALA A 10 -1.52 3.02 -11.83
N LEU A 11 -2.59 2.60 -11.18
CA LEU A 11 -3.25 3.38 -10.14
C LEU A 11 -2.71 2.96 -8.77
N VAL A 12 -2.10 3.92 -8.06
CA VAL A 12 -1.65 3.72 -6.69
C VAL A 12 -2.49 4.58 -5.75
N THR A 13 -3.33 3.96 -4.91
CA THR A 13 -4.21 4.70 -4.03
C THR A 13 -3.48 5.23 -2.80
N GLY A 14 -3.79 6.48 -2.35
CA GLY A 14 -3.10 7.11 -1.24
C GLY A 14 -1.60 7.29 -1.51
N SER A 15 -1.23 7.79 -2.67
CA SER A 15 0.16 7.81 -3.17
C SER A 15 0.84 9.18 -3.09
N THR A 16 0.33 10.12 -2.29
CA THR A 16 0.95 11.44 -2.09
C THR A 16 2.08 11.42 -1.06
N LYS A 17 2.15 10.39 -0.19
CA LYS A 17 3.15 10.24 0.88
C LYS A 17 3.40 8.77 1.25
N GLY A 18 4.40 8.54 2.09
CA GLY A 18 4.68 7.25 2.72
C GLY A 18 4.89 6.10 1.72
N ILE A 19 4.30 4.95 2.03
CA ILE A 19 4.41 3.70 1.25
C ILE A 19 3.87 3.89 -0.17
N GLY A 20 2.68 4.49 -0.31
CA GLY A 20 2.05 4.69 -1.62
C GLY A 20 2.90 5.54 -2.56
N LYS A 21 3.50 6.63 -2.05
CA LYS A 21 4.42 7.46 -2.84
C LYS A 21 5.68 6.70 -3.23
N ALA A 22 6.25 5.92 -2.33
CA ALA A 22 7.42 5.11 -2.63
C ALA A 22 7.13 4.05 -3.70
N ILE A 23 5.97 3.41 -3.65
CA ILE A 23 5.52 2.47 -4.69
C ILE A 23 5.38 3.19 -6.04
N ALA A 24 4.73 4.36 -6.07
CA ALA A 24 4.55 5.14 -7.30
C ALA A 24 5.91 5.55 -7.91
N ILE A 25 6.88 5.93 -7.08
CA ILE A 25 8.25 6.27 -7.50
C ILE A 25 8.95 5.04 -8.10
N GLU A 26 8.90 3.88 -7.46
CA GLU A 26 9.58 2.68 -7.95
C GLU A 26 8.91 2.15 -9.23
N LEU A 27 7.58 2.21 -9.35
CA LEU A 27 6.89 1.89 -10.59
C LEU A 27 7.27 2.87 -11.73
N ALA A 28 7.34 4.17 -11.45
CA ALA A 28 7.77 5.15 -12.43
C ALA A 28 9.24 4.95 -12.85
N ARG A 29 10.12 4.48 -11.95
CA ARG A 29 11.50 4.10 -12.26
C ARG A 29 11.57 2.99 -13.31
N GLU A 30 10.60 2.07 -13.29
CA GLU A 30 10.47 0.97 -14.25
C GLU A 30 9.67 1.36 -15.52
N GLY A 31 9.45 2.66 -15.76
CA GLY A 31 8.79 3.18 -16.96
C GLY A 31 7.25 3.14 -16.93
N VAL A 32 6.65 2.91 -15.77
CA VAL A 32 5.19 2.89 -15.60
C VAL A 32 4.62 4.30 -15.57
N HIS A 33 3.50 4.52 -16.25
CA HIS A 33 2.68 5.74 -16.15
C HIS A 33 1.80 5.66 -14.91
N VAL A 34 2.15 6.40 -13.86
CA VAL A 34 1.49 6.30 -12.56
C VAL A 34 0.36 7.32 -12.41
N LEU A 35 -0.79 6.85 -11.96
CA LEU A 35 -1.93 7.67 -11.56
C LEU A 35 -1.81 7.90 -10.05
N ILE A 36 -1.53 9.14 -9.65
CA ILE A 36 -1.29 9.53 -8.26
C ILE A 36 -2.62 9.90 -7.62
N ASN A 37 -3.02 9.13 -6.62
CA ASN A 37 -4.28 9.35 -5.92
C ASN A 37 -4.07 9.92 -4.51
N GLY A 38 -4.92 10.86 -4.18
CA GLY A 38 -5.09 11.50 -2.88
C GLY A 38 -6.32 12.40 -2.89
N ARG A 39 -6.74 12.89 -1.73
CA ARG A 39 -7.90 13.80 -1.61
C ARG A 39 -7.53 15.25 -1.79
N ASN A 40 -6.30 15.61 -1.46
CA ASN A 40 -5.79 16.97 -1.60
C ASN A 40 -5.14 17.15 -2.97
N GLU A 41 -5.71 18.03 -3.79
CA GLU A 41 -5.29 18.26 -5.17
C GLU A 41 -3.85 18.79 -5.24
N GLU A 42 -3.47 19.73 -4.37
CA GLU A 42 -2.12 20.31 -4.35
C GLU A 42 -1.04 19.28 -4.01
N GLU A 43 -1.33 18.34 -3.07
CA GLU A 43 -0.42 17.26 -2.74
C GLU A 43 -0.27 16.28 -3.90
N VAL A 44 -1.37 15.99 -4.60
CA VAL A 44 -1.37 15.12 -5.78
C VAL A 44 -0.55 15.77 -6.90
N GLU A 45 -0.81 17.04 -7.21
CA GLU A 45 -0.08 17.79 -8.23
C GLU A 45 1.42 17.85 -7.94
N ARG A 46 1.80 18.21 -6.71
CA ARG A 46 3.20 18.25 -6.28
C ARG A 46 3.89 16.88 -6.47
N THR A 47 3.19 15.79 -6.14
CA THR A 47 3.74 14.43 -6.30
C THR A 47 3.89 14.05 -7.77
N VAL A 48 2.93 14.41 -8.61
CA VAL A 48 3.01 14.24 -10.07
C VAL A 48 4.21 14.99 -10.63
N HIS A 49 4.39 16.27 -10.26
CA HIS A 49 5.54 17.07 -10.69
C HIS A 49 6.89 16.47 -10.24
N GLU A 50 6.97 16.00 -9.00
CA GLU A 50 8.16 15.35 -8.48
C GLU A 50 8.53 14.09 -9.29
N ILE A 51 7.56 13.23 -9.55
CA ILE A 51 7.78 11.99 -10.31
C ILE A 51 8.15 12.33 -11.77
N LYS A 52 7.46 13.28 -12.39
CA LYS A 52 7.76 13.71 -13.75
C LYS A 52 9.17 14.29 -13.90
N SER A 53 9.61 15.04 -12.90
CA SER A 53 10.98 15.59 -12.88
C SER A 53 12.05 14.49 -12.77
N LYS A 54 11.79 13.46 -11.95
CA LYS A 54 12.73 12.34 -11.74
C LYS A 54 12.73 11.34 -12.91
N PHE A 55 11.59 11.15 -13.56
CA PHE A 55 11.38 10.15 -14.61
C PHE A 55 10.69 10.79 -15.83
N PRO A 56 11.41 11.61 -16.61
CA PRO A 56 10.83 12.41 -17.69
C PRO A 56 10.22 11.60 -18.83
N ASN A 57 10.58 10.33 -18.96
CA ASN A 57 10.03 9.42 -19.98
C ASN A 57 8.70 8.79 -19.58
N THR A 58 8.22 9.00 -18.35
CA THR A 58 6.90 8.55 -17.89
C THR A 58 5.89 9.68 -17.98
N SER A 59 4.59 9.34 -17.88
CA SER A 59 3.48 10.29 -17.90
C SER A 59 2.63 10.15 -16.63
N PRO A 60 3.15 10.59 -15.46
CA PRO A 60 2.36 10.57 -14.24
C PRO A 60 1.18 11.52 -14.37
N GLN A 61 0.02 11.14 -13.82
CA GLN A 61 -1.23 11.92 -13.91
C GLN A 61 -1.91 12.02 -12.55
N MET A 62 -2.71 13.08 -12.41
CA MET A 62 -3.49 13.34 -11.21
C MET A 62 -4.78 12.49 -11.21
N ALA A 63 -4.93 11.66 -10.21
CA ALA A 63 -6.12 10.86 -9.93
C ALA A 63 -6.76 11.31 -8.60
N THR A 64 -6.97 12.64 -8.46
CA THR A 64 -7.52 13.24 -7.25
C THR A 64 -8.95 12.77 -7.04
N ALA A 65 -9.19 12.08 -5.92
CA ALA A 65 -10.51 11.60 -5.51
C ALA A 65 -10.50 11.11 -4.06
N ASP A 66 -11.60 11.28 -3.36
CA ASP A 66 -11.91 10.47 -2.18
C ASP A 66 -12.54 9.15 -2.66
N LEU A 67 -11.81 8.06 -2.49
CA LEU A 67 -12.24 6.76 -2.98
C LEU A 67 -13.30 6.07 -2.11
N VAL A 68 -13.61 6.65 -0.94
CA VAL A 68 -14.76 6.24 -0.11
C VAL A 68 -16.06 6.81 -0.70
N ASP A 69 -15.99 8.01 -1.29
CA ASP A 69 -17.11 8.62 -2.00
C ASP A 69 -17.36 7.90 -3.33
N ILE A 70 -18.57 7.37 -3.49
CA ILE A 70 -18.95 6.58 -4.68
C ILE A 70 -18.92 7.43 -5.94
N GLY A 71 -19.43 8.67 -5.88
CA GLY A 71 -19.50 9.56 -7.05
C GLY A 71 -18.12 9.97 -7.54
N GLN A 72 -17.18 10.31 -6.63
CA GLN A 72 -15.82 10.62 -7.00
C GLN A 72 -15.08 9.40 -7.57
N ARG A 73 -15.35 8.21 -7.04
CA ARG A 73 -14.80 6.96 -7.56
C ARG A 73 -15.35 6.64 -8.96
N GLU A 74 -16.62 6.87 -9.23
CA GLU A 74 -17.22 6.71 -10.55
C GLU A 74 -16.64 7.71 -11.56
N ALA A 75 -16.48 8.96 -11.19
CA ALA A 75 -15.80 9.96 -12.01
C ALA A 75 -14.33 9.58 -12.33
N LEU A 76 -13.64 8.96 -11.36
CA LEU A 76 -12.30 8.42 -11.57
C LEU A 76 -12.32 7.29 -12.62
N PHE A 77 -13.32 6.40 -12.59
CA PHE A 77 -13.48 5.32 -13.55
C PHE A 77 -13.76 5.82 -14.96
N GLU A 78 -14.56 6.87 -15.11
CA GLU A 78 -14.82 7.51 -16.40
C GLU A 78 -13.54 8.12 -16.97
N LYS A 79 -12.74 8.79 -16.11
CA LYS A 79 -11.48 9.42 -16.53
C LYS A 79 -10.38 8.41 -16.85
N TYR A 80 -10.32 7.31 -16.09
CA TYR A 80 -9.31 6.27 -16.21
C TYR A 80 -9.97 4.89 -16.30
N PRO A 81 -10.59 4.54 -17.43
CA PRO A 81 -11.35 3.30 -17.57
C PRO A 81 -10.49 2.02 -17.56
N HIS A 82 -9.18 2.18 -17.72
CA HIS A 82 -8.24 1.06 -17.78
C HIS A 82 -6.97 1.34 -16.99
N VAL A 83 -6.53 0.35 -16.23
CA VAL A 83 -5.18 0.29 -15.65
C VAL A 83 -4.64 -1.14 -15.77
N ASP A 84 -3.34 -1.27 -15.95
CA ASP A 84 -2.64 -2.57 -15.94
C ASP A 84 -2.32 -3.03 -14.52
N ILE A 85 -2.09 -2.07 -13.65
CA ILE A 85 -1.66 -2.28 -12.27
C ILE A 85 -2.57 -1.48 -11.33
N LEU A 86 -3.10 -2.14 -10.31
CA LEU A 86 -3.87 -1.53 -9.24
C LEU A 86 -3.19 -1.82 -7.89
N VAL A 87 -2.70 -0.77 -7.23
CA VAL A 87 -2.18 -0.89 -5.86
C VAL A 87 -3.17 -0.27 -4.89
N ASN A 88 -3.92 -1.10 -4.19
CA ASN A 88 -4.82 -0.71 -3.12
C ASN A 88 -4.02 -0.44 -1.84
N ASN A 89 -3.41 0.74 -1.76
CA ASN A 89 -2.57 1.15 -0.63
C ASN A 89 -3.31 2.05 0.36
N MET A 90 -4.35 2.78 -0.08
CA MET A 90 -5.12 3.66 0.82
C MET A 90 -5.62 2.90 2.04
N GLY A 91 -5.49 3.52 3.20
CA GLY A 91 -5.99 2.99 4.46
C GLY A 91 -5.78 3.97 5.60
N ILE A 92 -6.54 3.76 6.65
CA ILE A 92 -6.44 4.49 7.92
C ILE A 92 -6.05 3.53 9.03
N TYR A 93 -5.33 4.04 10.03
CA TYR A 93 -5.01 3.34 11.26
C TYR A 93 -4.89 4.35 12.41
N GLU A 94 -5.30 3.94 13.57
CA GLU A 94 -5.18 4.70 14.80
C GLU A 94 -5.17 3.74 15.98
N ILE A 95 -4.33 4.02 16.99
CA ILE A 95 -4.35 3.31 18.27
C ILE A 95 -5.55 3.83 19.07
N MET A 96 -6.46 2.92 19.40
CA MET A 96 -7.68 3.21 20.14
C MET A 96 -7.93 2.11 21.18
N THR A 97 -8.44 2.48 22.36
CA THR A 97 -8.91 1.47 23.31
C THR A 97 -10.16 0.78 22.75
N TYR A 98 -10.38 -0.49 23.09
CA TYR A 98 -11.52 -1.23 22.54
C TYR A 98 -12.86 -0.58 22.89
N GLU A 99 -12.95 0.02 24.09
CA GLU A 99 -14.12 0.74 24.57
C GLU A 99 -14.45 1.98 23.74
N ASP A 100 -13.46 2.58 23.08
CA ASP A 100 -13.65 3.77 22.24
C ASP A 100 -13.97 3.43 20.77
N VAL A 101 -13.98 2.14 20.42
CA VAL A 101 -14.27 1.68 19.05
C VAL A 101 -15.75 1.34 18.92
N ASP A 102 -16.55 2.34 18.60
CA ASP A 102 -17.98 2.19 18.36
C ASP A 102 -18.30 1.70 16.92
N ASP A 103 -19.60 1.49 16.64
CA ASP A 103 -20.07 1.01 15.33
C ASP A 103 -19.72 1.99 14.19
N GLU A 104 -19.65 3.29 14.43
CA GLU A 104 -19.29 4.30 13.43
C GLU A 104 -17.81 4.21 13.06
N VAL A 105 -16.95 3.98 14.05
CA VAL A 105 -15.52 3.70 13.83
C VAL A 105 -15.35 2.43 13.00
N TRP A 106 -16.05 1.34 13.34
CA TRP A 106 -16.04 0.09 12.58
C TRP A 106 -16.46 0.30 11.12
N ASP A 107 -17.57 1.01 10.86
CA ASP A 107 -18.04 1.30 9.50
C ASP A 107 -17.03 2.13 8.71
N THR A 108 -16.46 3.15 9.35
CA THR A 108 -15.43 4.02 8.73
C THR A 108 -14.22 3.22 8.31
N TYR A 109 -13.68 2.36 9.17
CA TYR A 109 -12.53 1.50 8.83
C TYR A 109 -12.87 0.50 7.74
N PHE A 110 -14.04 -0.13 7.80
CA PHE A 110 -14.48 -1.07 6.79
C PHE A 110 -14.66 -0.41 5.43
N ARG A 111 -15.33 0.75 5.37
CA ARG A 111 -15.49 1.51 4.12
C ARG A 111 -14.15 1.93 3.52
N THR A 112 -13.26 2.48 4.35
CA THR A 112 -12.00 3.04 3.88
C THR A 112 -11.01 1.95 3.48
N ASN A 113 -10.78 0.97 4.35
CA ASN A 113 -9.71 -0.01 4.16
C ASN A 113 -10.12 -1.19 3.27
N VAL A 114 -11.43 -1.53 3.22
CA VAL A 114 -11.89 -2.73 2.52
C VAL A 114 -12.79 -2.41 1.33
N LEU A 115 -13.90 -1.68 1.54
CA LEU A 115 -14.88 -1.47 0.48
C LEU A 115 -14.36 -0.62 -0.67
N ALA A 116 -13.57 0.41 -0.38
CA ALA A 116 -12.94 1.23 -1.42
C ALA A 116 -12.01 0.37 -2.31
N ALA A 117 -11.13 -0.42 -1.70
CA ALA A 117 -10.22 -1.33 -2.41
C ALA A 117 -10.97 -2.40 -3.22
N ASN A 118 -12.05 -2.98 -2.65
CA ASN A 118 -12.90 -3.93 -3.35
C ASN A 118 -13.62 -3.29 -4.55
N GLY A 119 -14.13 -2.07 -4.39
CA GLY A 119 -14.81 -1.33 -5.45
C GLY A 119 -13.92 -1.06 -6.65
N LEU A 120 -12.67 -0.61 -6.40
CA LEU A 120 -11.67 -0.43 -7.45
C LEU A 120 -11.32 -1.75 -8.15
N THR A 121 -11.07 -2.80 -7.37
CA THR A 121 -10.75 -4.12 -7.92
C THR A 121 -11.89 -4.68 -8.76
N LYS A 122 -13.14 -4.55 -8.28
CA LYS A 122 -14.34 -4.97 -9.02
C LYS A 122 -14.47 -4.28 -10.38
N PHE A 123 -14.09 -3.01 -10.45
CA PHE A 123 -14.15 -2.24 -11.71
C PHE A 123 -13.04 -2.63 -12.69
N TYR A 124 -11.77 -2.68 -12.24
CA TYR A 124 -10.64 -2.89 -13.15
C TYR A 124 -10.37 -4.35 -13.52
N LEU A 125 -10.68 -5.31 -12.65
CA LEU A 125 -10.37 -6.72 -12.85
C LEU A 125 -10.94 -7.31 -14.15
N PRO A 126 -12.19 -7.02 -14.58
CA PRO A 126 -12.71 -7.55 -15.86
C PRO A 126 -11.89 -7.12 -17.08
N GLY A 127 -11.41 -5.87 -17.10
CA GLY A 127 -10.55 -5.36 -18.16
C GLY A 127 -9.18 -6.07 -18.16
N MET A 128 -8.59 -6.28 -17.00
CA MET A 128 -7.34 -7.02 -16.85
C MET A 128 -7.47 -8.46 -17.33
N LEU A 129 -8.55 -9.16 -16.97
CA LEU A 129 -8.83 -10.53 -17.43
C LEU A 129 -8.99 -10.62 -18.95
N LYS A 130 -9.68 -9.64 -19.55
CA LYS A 130 -9.87 -9.58 -21.00
C LYS A 130 -8.55 -9.39 -21.76
N ASN A 131 -7.62 -8.62 -21.18
CA ASN A 131 -6.32 -8.31 -21.78
C ASN A 131 -5.24 -9.35 -21.44
N ASP A 132 -5.59 -10.38 -20.67
CA ASP A 132 -4.67 -11.39 -20.13
C ASP A 132 -3.42 -10.81 -19.45
N PHE A 133 -3.55 -9.61 -18.88
CA PHE A 133 -2.54 -8.98 -18.05
C PHE A 133 -3.19 -8.08 -17.00
N GLY A 134 -2.75 -8.23 -15.77
CA GLY A 134 -3.16 -7.38 -14.66
C GLY A 134 -2.40 -7.70 -13.38
N ARG A 135 -2.15 -6.68 -12.58
CA ARG A 135 -1.49 -6.79 -11.27
C ARG A 135 -2.32 -6.05 -10.23
N VAL A 136 -2.87 -6.79 -9.30
CA VAL A 136 -3.60 -6.22 -8.17
C VAL A 136 -2.83 -6.51 -6.89
N ILE A 137 -2.48 -5.45 -6.16
CA ILE A 137 -1.82 -5.56 -4.86
C ILE A 137 -2.71 -4.91 -3.81
N PHE A 138 -2.97 -5.63 -2.73
CA PHE A 138 -3.58 -5.08 -1.51
C PHE A 138 -2.48 -4.83 -0.47
N MET A 139 -2.48 -3.64 0.14
CA MET A 139 -1.59 -3.34 1.26
C MET A 139 -2.29 -3.72 2.57
N ALA A 140 -1.90 -4.89 3.11
CA ALA A 140 -2.33 -5.30 4.45
C ALA A 140 -1.37 -4.77 5.53
N SER A 141 -1.01 -5.58 6.49
CA SER A 141 -0.07 -5.33 7.57
C SER A 141 0.30 -6.66 8.22
N GLU A 142 1.39 -6.72 8.98
CA GLU A 142 1.68 -7.81 9.93
C GLU A 142 0.56 -7.96 10.96
N GLU A 143 -0.11 -6.87 11.32
CA GLU A 143 -1.29 -6.85 12.21
C GLU A 143 -2.47 -7.70 11.70
N ALA A 144 -2.46 -8.06 10.42
CA ALA A 144 -3.47 -8.96 9.84
C ALA A 144 -3.36 -10.40 10.39
N VAL A 145 -2.19 -10.82 10.84
CA VAL A 145 -1.90 -12.18 11.33
C VAL A 145 -1.31 -12.21 12.74
N MET A 146 -0.88 -11.05 13.25
CA MET A 146 -0.38 -10.86 14.61
C MET A 146 -1.00 -9.60 15.24
N PRO A 147 -2.31 -9.63 15.55
CA PRO A 147 -3.00 -8.48 16.14
C PRO A 147 -2.40 -8.07 17.49
N SER A 148 -2.01 -6.80 17.60
CA SER A 148 -1.40 -6.25 18.84
C SER A 148 -2.39 -6.04 19.99
N GLY A 149 -3.70 -6.04 19.71
CA GLY A 149 -4.75 -5.71 20.66
C GLY A 149 -4.99 -4.20 20.86
N GLN A 150 -4.17 -3.35 20.24
CA GLN A 150 -4.28 -1.89 20.35
C GLN A 150 -5.09 -1.23 19.22
N MET A 151 -5.39 -1.99 18.16
CA MET A 151 -6.05 -1.50 16.95
C MET A 151 -7.00 -2.57 16.37
N PRO A 152 -7.99 -3.09 17.12
CA PRO A 152 -8.81 -4.21 16.66
C PRO A 152 -9.54 -3.90 15.35
N GLN A 153 -10.06 -2.68 15.17
CA GLN A 153 -10.71 -2.20 13.97
C GLN A 153 -9.77 -2.22 12.73
N TYR A 154 -8.51 -1.87 12.92
CA TYR A 154 -7.49 -1.91 11.88
C TYR A 154 -7.10 -3.36 11.54
N CYS A 155 -6.70 -4.12 12.55
CA CYS A 155 -6.23 -5.50 12.40
C CYS A 155 -7.26 -6.35 11.64
N MET A 156 -8.54 -6.24 12.00
CA MET A 156 -9.63 -6.95 11.34
C MET A 156 -9.71 -6.57 9.85
N THR A 157 -9.67 -5.26 9.50
CA THR A 157 -9.74 -4.85 8.10
C THR A 157 -8.55 -5.35 7.29
N LYS A 158 -7.36 -5.42 7.89
CA LYS A 158 -6.16 -5.96 7.22
C LYS A 158 -6.24 -7.48 7.04
N SER A 159 -6.80 -8.23 7.99
CA SER A 159 -7.11 -9.65 7.83
C SER A 159 -8.13 -9.91 6.72
N MET A 160 -9.16 -9.03 6.62
CA MET A 160 -10.16 -9.11 5.54
C MET A 160 -9.52 -8.95 4.16
N LEU A 161 -8.51 -8.09 4.00
CA LEU A 161 -7.80 -7.92 2.72
C LEU A 161 -7.04 -9.20 2.31
N LEU A 162 -6.47 -9.97 3.24
CA LEU A 162 -5.85 -11.25 2.93
C LEU A 162 -6.86 -12.24 2.37
N SER A 163 -8.00 -12.37 3.04
CA SER A 163 -9.10 -13.24 2.62
C SER A 163 -9.69 -12.81 1.28
N LEU A 164 -9.91 -11.51 1.09
CA LEU A 164 -10.42 -10.94 -0.15
C LEU A 164 -9.46 -11.21 -1.33
N ALA A 165 -8.18 -10.90 -1.18
CA ALA A 165 -7.17 -11.13 -2.22
C ALA A 165 -7.10 -12.60 -2.61
N LYS A 166 -7.10 -13.50 -1.62
CA LYS A 166 -7.10 -14.95 -1.86
C LYS A 166 -8.36 -15.42 -2.58
N SER A 167 -9.51 -14.90 -2.20
CA SER A 167 -10.79 -15.23 -2.85
C SER A 167 -10.79 -14.76 -4.31
N LEU A 168 -10.44 -13.50 -4.56
CA LEU A 168 -10.42 -12.90 -5.89
C LEU A 168 -9.37 -13.56 -6.80
N SER A 169 -8.25 -14.03 -6.26
CA SER A 169 -7.21 -14.73 -7.05
C SER A 169 -7.73 -16.00 -7.73
N LYS A 170 -8.81 -16.60 -7.23
CA LYS A 170 -9.45 -17.75 -7.89
C LYS A 170 -10.11 -17.39 -9.21
N LEU A 171 -10.50 -16.12 -9.37
CA LEU A 171 -11.10 -15.61 -10.61
C LEU A 171 -10.07 -15.45 -11.74
N THR A 172 -8.77 -15.42 -11.39
CA THR A 172 -7.67 -15.25 -12.37
C THR A 172 -7.07 -16.58 -12.85
N ARG A 173 -7.76 -17.68 -12.59
CA ARG A 173 -7.29 -19.02 -12.98
C ARG A 173 -7.09 -19.12 -14.50
N GLY A 174 -5.90 -19.57 -14.90
CA GLY A 174 -5.57 -19.77 -16.33
C GLY A 174 -5.21 -18.49 -17.08
N THR A 175 -5.03 -17.37 -16.38
CA THR A 175 -4.63 -16.08 -16.97
C THR A 175 -3.28 -15.60 -16.41
N GLU A 176 -2.69 -14.59 -17.04
CA GLU A 176 -1.49 -13.89 -16.52
C GLU A 176 -1.82 -12.82 -15.47
N VAL A 177 -3.08 -12.65 -15.08
CA VAL A 177 -3.48 -11.71 -14.03
C VAL A 177 -3.13 -12.26 -12.65
N THR A 178 -2.52 -11.43 -11.79
CA THR A 178 -2.21 -11.80 -10.40
C THR A 178 -2.87 -10.86 -9.40
N ILE A 179 -3.31 -11.41 -8.29
CA ILE A 179 -3.86 -10.68 -7.15
C ILE A 179 -3.13 -11.15 -5.91
N ASN A 180 -2.40 -10.26 -5.24
CA ASN A 180 -1.57 -10.58 -4.09
C ASN A 180 -1.70 -9.53 -2.98
N THR A 181 -1.14 -9.83 -1.82
CA THR A 181 -1.14 -8.93 -0.67
C THR A 181 0.29 -8.73 -0.19
N ILE A 182 0.70 -7.48 0.05
CA ILE A 182 1.92 -7.17 0.80
C ILE A 182 1.51 -6.91 2.26
N MET A 183 2.28 -7.43 3.18
CA MET A 183 2.12 -7.27 4.62
C MET A 183 3.35 -6.57 5.20
N PRO A 184 3.39 -5.23 5.17
CA PRO A 184 4.47 -4.49 5.80
C PRO A 184 4.43 -4.65 7.33
N GLY A 185 5.61 -4.65 7.94
CA GLY A 185 5.79 -4.37 9.35
C GLY A 185 5.97 -2.87 9.63
N PRO A 186 6.46 -2.51 10.81
CA PRO A 186 6.69 -1.12 11.20
C PRO A 186 7.53 -0.38 10.16
N THR A 187 6.93 0.65 9.57
CA THR A 187 7.52 1.37 8.44
C THR A 187 7.79 2.82 8.80
N LEU A 188 8.97 3.33 8.45
CA LEU A 188 9.38 4.72 8.69
C LEU A 188 8.63 5.65 7.75
N SER A 189 7.48 6.14 8.21
CA SER A 189 6.80 7.25 7.57
C SER A 189 7.32 8.59 8.12
N GLU A 190 7.04 9.69 7.44
CA GLU A 190 7.35 11.03 7.91
C GLU A 190 6.79 11.29 9.32
N ASN A 191 5.54 10.84 9.58
CA ASN A 191 4.92 10.97 10.89
C ASN A 191 5.64 10.15 11.98
N VAL A 192 6.01 8.92 11.68
CA VAL A 192 6.79 8.07 12.62
C VAL A 192 8.13 8.68 12.93
N GLN A 193 8.81 9.25 11.92
CA GLN A 193 10.07 9.96 12.13
C GLN A 193 9.90 11.12 13.10
N HIS A 194 8.89 11.98 12.91
CA HIS A 194 8.61 13.09 13.82
C HIS A 194 8.29 12.65 15.24
N ILE A 195 7.55 11.54 15.41
CA ILE A 195 7.26 10.97 16.72
C ILE A 195 8.55 10.55 17.42
N ILE A 196 9.45 9.83 16.72
CA ILE A 196 10.74 9.39 17.28
C ILE A 196 11.61 10.60 17.64
N GLU A 197 11.72 11.58 16.75
CA GLU A 197 12.46 12.81 16.99
C GLU A 197 11.92 13.57 18.21
N GLY A 198 10.59 13.59 18.39
CA GLY A 198 9.94 14.19 19.55
C GLY A 198 10.22 13.46 20.88
N ILE A 199 10.16 12.13 20.88
CA ILE A 199 10.44 11.31 22.08
C ILE A 199 11.85 11.55 22.59
N TYR A 200 12.82 11.64 21.69
CA TYR A 200 14.25 11.81 22.02
C TYR A 200 14.75 13.24 21.74
N ALA A 201 13.86 14.25 21.85
CA ALA A 201 14.20 15.64 21.52
C ALA A 201 15.34 16.22 22.37
N ASN A 202 15.47 15.78 23.63
CA ASN A 202 16.46 16.26 24.58
C ASN A 202 17.73 15.39 24.64
N GLU A 203 17.83 14.37 23.81
CA GLU A 203 18.96 13.45 23.77
C GLU A 203 19.94 13.87 22.65
N ASP A 204 21.24 13.87 22.96
CA ASP A 204 22.28 14.11 21.96
C ASP A 204 22.57 12.83 21.19
N MET A 205 21.63 12.48 20.32
CA MET A 205 21.62 11.26 19.52
C MET A 205 21.33 11.56 18.05
N THR A 206 22.01 10.86 17.16
CA THR A 206 21.63 10.81 15.74
C THR A 206 20.27 10.14 15.55
N PHE A 207 19.58 10.39 14.44
CA PHE A 207 18.32 9.71 14.15
C PHE A 207 18.45 8.18 14.19
N SER A 208 19.54 7.63 13.67
CA SER A 208 19.80 6.19 13.70
C SER A 208 19.87 5.61 15.11
N GLU A 209 20.48 6.34 16.04
CA GLU A 209 20.55 5.95 17.45
C GLU A 209 19.18 6.04 18.13
N LYS A 210 18.41 7.11 17.86
CA LYS A 210 17.03 7.29 18.32
C LYS A 210 16.12 6.16 17.80
N GLU A 211 16.22 5.84 16.52
CA GLU A 211 15.48 4.74 15.89
C GLU A 211 15.79 3.40 16.57
N LYS A 212 17.08 3.10 16.76
CA LYS A 212 17.51 1.86 17.42
C LYS A 212 17.02 1.77 18.86
N ALA A 213 17.11 2.87 19.62
CA ALA A 213 16.61 2.93 20.99
C ALA A 213 15.08 2.72 21.04
N PHE A 214 14.35 3.37 20.13
CA PHE A 214 12.90 3.18 20.00
C PHE A 214 12.54 1.73 19.70
N MET A 215 13.21 1.11 18.73
CA MET A 215 12.96 -0.29 18.36
C MET A 215 13.22 -1.25 19.51
N ALA A 216 14.34 -1.09 20.21
CA ALA A 216 14.67 -1.93 21.36
C ALA A 216 13.65 -1.81 22.50
N ALA A 217 13.12 -0.61 22.74
CA ALA A 217 12.17 -0.35 23.82
C ALA A 217 10.73 -0.77 23.48
N ASN A 218 10.29 -0.58 22.22
CA ASN A 218 8.87 -0.71 21.85
C ASN A 218 8.59 -1.91 20.94
N LEU A 219 9.58 -2.37 20.17
CA LEU A 219 9.44 -3.43 19.18
C LEU A 219 10.60 -4.44 19.27
N PRO A 220 10.90 -4.97 20.48
CA PRO A 220 12.07 -5.84 20.72
C PRO A 220 12.03 -7.15 19.89
N GLN A 221 10.83 -7.58 19.49
CA GLN A 221 10.63 -8.78 18.66
C GLN A 221 11.00 -8.59 17.18
N SER A 222 11.22 -7.36 16.72
CA SER A 222 11.64 -7.11 15.33
C SER A 222 13.09 -7.56 15.13
N GLU A 223 13.34 -8.51 14.23
CA GLU A 223 14.71 -9.00 13.97
C GLU A 223 15.57 -7.96 13.23
N ILE A 224 14.94 -7.13 12.39
CA ILE A 224 15.67 -6.11 11.62
C ILE A 224 16.17 -4.95 12.50
N GLN A 225 15.58 -4.72 13.69
CA GLN A 225 15.92 -3.69 14.66
C GLN A 225 16.01 -2.25 14.09
N ARG A 226 15.24 -1.98 13.06
CA ARG A 226 14.95 -0.67 12.48
C ARG A 226 13.58 -0.68 11.83
N PHE A 227 13.05 0.48 11.51
CA PHE A 227 11.86 0.55 10.65
C PHE A 227 12.18 0.12 9.22
N ILE A 228 11.21 -0.49 8.56
CA ILE A 228 11.24 -0.75 7.13
C ILE A 228 11.21 0.61 6.41
N ARG A 229 12.00 0.77 5.36
CA ARG A 229 11.97 2.00 4.55
C ARG A 229 10.87 1.87 3.50
N PRO A 230 10.05 2.91 3.26
CA PRO A 230 9.01 2.87 2.23
C PRO A 230 9.52 2.41 0.86
N ILE A 231 10.75 2.77 0.51
CA ILE A 231 11.41 2.37 -0.74
C ILE A 231 11.60 0.85 -0.85
N GLU A 232 11.82 0.14 0.27
CA GLU A 232 11.95 -1.32 0.28
C GLU A 232 10.64 -1.97 -0.14
N ILE A 233 9.52 -1.44 0.38
CA ILE A 233 8.15 -1.87 -0.01
C ILE A 233 7.87 -1.52 -1.47
N GLY A 234 8.29 -0.32 -1.91
CA GLY A 234 8.16 0.11 -3.30
C GLY A 234 8.83 -0.85 -4.28
N ARG A 235 10.06 -1.29 -3.98
CA ARG A 235 10.81 -2.27 -4.79
C ARG A 235 10.14 -3.64 -4.83
N LEU A 236 9.63 -4.11 -3.68
CA LEU A 236 8.86 -5.34 -3.64
C LEU A 236 7.58 -5.24 -4.48
N ALA A 237 6.86 -4.12 -4.38
CA ALA A 237 5.66 -3.88 -5.17
C ALA A 237 5.97 -3.85 -6.67
N ALA A 238 7.04 -3.19 -7.10
CA ALA A 238 7.47 -3.19 -8.50
C ALA A 238 7.82 -4.60 -8.99
N PHE A 239 8.54 -5.41 -8.19
CA PHE A 239 8.80 -6.81 -8.51
C PHE A 239 7.52 -7.62 -8.66
N LEU A 240 6.56 -7.49 -7.72
CA LEU A 240 5.30 -8.22 -7.77
C LEU A 240 4.40 -7.78 -8.94
N CYS A 241 4.59 -6.59 -9.47
CA CYS A 241 3.92 -6.11 -10.68
C CYS A 241 4.56 -6.64 -11.97
N SER A 242 5.78 -7.14 -11.91
CA SER A 242 6.51 -7.64 -13.08
C SER A 242 5.97 -8.99 -13.59
N PRO A 243 6.26 -9.38 -14.84
CA PRO A 243 6.00 -10.72 -15.35
C PRO A 243 6.74 -11.81 -14.56
N TYR A 244 7.89 -11.50 -13.96
CA TYR A 244 8.71 -12.44 -13.17
C TYR A 244 8.01 -12.93 -11.89
N ALA A 245 6.96 -12.21 -11.45
CA ALA A 245 6.18 -12.57 -10.27
C ALA A 245 4.85 -13.28 -10.60
N SER A 246 4.65 -13.76 -11.84
CA SER A 246 3.39 -14.36 -12.30
C SER A 246 2.98 -15.62 -11.51
N ALA A 247 3.93 -16.31 -10.87
CA ALA A 247 3.65 -17.45 -10.01
C ALA A 247 3.05 -17.09 -8.64
N PHE A 248 3.11 -15.81 -8.21
CA PHE A 248 2.43 -15.36 -7.01
C PHE A 248 0.96 -15.11 -7.29
N LYS A 249 0.09 -16.00 -6.82
CA LYS A 249 -1.37 -15.92 -7.01
C LYS A 249 -2.12 -16.12 -5.69
N GLY A 250 -2.65 -15.05 -5.15
CA GLY A 250 -3.32 -15.03 -3.85
C GLY A 250 -2.36 -15.26 -2.69
N SER A 251 -1.14 -14.77 -2.83
CA SER A 251 -0.08 -14.93 -1.83
C SER A 251 -0.07 -13.75 -0.87
N PRO A 252 -0.04 -13.99 0.45
CA PRO A 252 0.33 -12.99 1.43
C PRO A 252 1.86 -12.91 1.52
N ILE A 253 2.44 -11.80 1.09
CA ILE A 253 3.89 -11.62 1.09
C ILE A 253 4.26 -10.74 2.28
N ARG A 254 4.93 -11.32 3.28
CA ARG A 254 5.41 -10.62 4.45
C ARG A 254 6.67 -9.82 4.13
N MET A 255 6.69 -8.57 4.55
CA MET A 255 7.85 -7.69 4.59
C MET A 255 7.83 -6.97 5.95
N ASP A 256 7.96 -7.74 7.00
CA ASP A 256 7.69 -7.33 8.38
C ASP A 256 8.95 -7.19 9.26
N GLY A 257 10.13 -7.40 8.68
CA GLY A 257 11.39 -7.29 9.43
C GLY A 257 11.55 -8.34 10.52
N GLY A 258 10.86 -9.49 10.39
CA GLY A 258 10.85 -10.55 11.38
C GLY A 258 9.96 -10.27 12.60
N MET A 259 8.95 -9.40 12.45
CA MET A 259 7.98 -9.10 13.52
C MET A 259 7.10 -10.29 13.87
N VAL A 260 6.59 -10.99 12.86
CA VAL A 260 5.68 -12.13 13.05
C VAL A 260 6.48 -13.38 13.41
N PRO A 261 6.31 -13.95 14.62
CA PRO A 261 7.17 -15.04 15.12
C PRO A 261 6.85 -16.42 14.52
N THR A 262 5.85 -16.52 13.65
CA THR A 262 5.42 -17.79 13.06
C THR A 262 5.89 -17.91 11.61
N ILE A 263 5.99 -19.16 11.14
CA ILE A 263 6.35 -19.47 9.74
C ILE A 263 5.19 -19.24 8.76
N PHE A 264 3.97 -19.07 9.27
CA PHE A 264 2.75 -18.82 8.49
C PHE A 264 2.19 -17.43 8.79
#